data_67d8d08ab989584007b595e5e9cb59da
#
_entry.id   67d8d08ab989584007b595e5e9cb59da
#
_cell.length_a   1.000
_cell.length_b   1.000
_cell.length_c   1.000
_cell.angle_alpha   90.00
_cell.angle_beta   90.00
_cell.angle_gamma   90.00
#
_symmetry.space_group_name_H-M   'P 1'
#
loop_
_entity.id
_entity.type
_entity.pdbx_description
1 polymer ?
#
loop_
_entity_poly.entity_id
_entity_poly.type
_entity_poly.pdbx_seq_one_letter_code
_entity_poly.pdbx_strand_id
1 'polypeptide(L)'
;MVAAAGPVDPRTLRTRARLRAALLAECEERALSQVSLAAVARRAGVGRATLYLHYDGLQALAVDACADIVRDGVDALHAWTGTPSAAAPPDPLVGFLTAVHRRADLYRTLLPDGGGGPLGTLLHRELRARSLAERVAAGAPCPELAAAAIAATFTGLLADWLHGQVPLGPADFAAYVWRLLLAVHNALR
;
A
#
# COMPACT_ATOMS: atom_id res chain seq x y z
N MET A 1 -18.10 -20.60 13.77
CA MET A 1 -18.50 -19.56 14.75
C MET A 1 -17.32 -18.60 14.84
N VAL A 2 -17.34 -17.51 14.03
CA VAL A 2 -16.27 -16.49 14.01
C VAL A 2 -16.56 -15.56 15.20
N ALA A 3 -15.65 -15.54 16.16
CA ALA A 3 -15.72 -14.60 17.27
C ALA A 3 -15.62 -13.19 16.72
N ALA A 4 -16.64 -12.37 16.96
CA ALA A 4 -16.61 -10.96 16.67
C ALA A 4 -15.48 -10.32 17.48
N ALA A 5 -14.46 -9.79 16.79
CA ALA A 5 -13.42 -9.02 17.44
C ALA A 5 -14.07 -7.81 18.12
N GLY A 6 -14.01 -7.75 19.44
CA GLY A 6 -14.50 -6.61 20.21
C GLY A 6 -13.80 -5.30 19.79
N PRO A 7 -14.33 -4.13 20.18
CA PRO A 7 -13.73 -2.85 19.84
C PRO A 7 -12.28 -2.80 20.34
N VAL A 8 -11.36 -2.52 19.40
CA VAL A 8 -9.92 -2.40 19.71
C VAL A 8 -9.72 -1.23 20.69
N ASP A 9 -9.03 -1.47 21.81
CA ASP A 9 -8.76 -0.44 22.83
C ASP A 9 -8.09 0.79 22.17
N PRO A 10 -8.60 2.01 22.36
CA PRO A 10 -8.01 3.25 21.85
C PRO A 10 -6.55 3.48 22.25
N ARG A 11 -6.12 2.90 23.38
CA ARG A 11 -4.70 2.92 23.81
C ARG A 11 -3.83 2.09 22.89
N THR A 12 -4.32 0.89 22.51
CA THR A 12 -3.64 0.01 21.54
C THR A 12 -3.46 0.70 20.19
N LEU A 13 -4.51 1.33 19.67
CA LEU A 13 -4.45 2.05 18.39
C LEU A 13 -3.43 3.20 18.44
N ARG A 14 -3.40 3.99 19.52
CA ARG A 14 -2.42 5.07 19.70
C ARG A 14 -0.99 4.56 19.78
N THR A 15 -0.76 3.46 20.50
CA THR A 15 0.57 2.84 20.61
C THR A 15 1.05 2.35 19.25
N ARG A 16 0.20 1.64 18.50
CA ARG A 16 0.53 1.19 17.13
C ARG A 16 0.84 2.35 16.20
N ALA A 17 0.03 3.41 16.23
CA ALA A 17 0.27 4.62 15.41
C ALA A 17 1.62 5.27 15.73
N ARG A 18 2.00 5.39 17.01
CA ARG A 18 3.31 5.93 17.43
C ARG A 18 4.47 5.05 16.94
N LEU A 19 4.34 3.73 17.04
CA LEU A 19 5.37 2.79 16.58
C LEU A 19 5.54 2.85 15.05
N ARG A 20 4.43 2.91 14.28
CA ARG A 20 4.48 3.06 12.83
C ARG A 20 5.14 4.38 12.41
N ALA A 21 4.74 5.50 13.01
CA ALA A 21 5.34 6.81 12.73
C ALA A 21 6.83 6.82 13.05
N ALA A 22 7.24 6.23 14.17
CA ALA A 22 8.64 6.12 14.55
C ALA A 22 9.46 5.28 13.57
N LEU A 23 8.92 4.14 13.10
CA LEU A 23 9.57 3.33 12.08
C LEU A 23 9.76 4.10 10.78
N LEU A 24 8.71 4.76 10.28
CA LEU A 24 8.79 5.55 9.04
C LEU A 24 9.84 6.65 9.15
N ALA A 25 9.93 7.32 10.30
CA ALA A 25 10.95 8.33 10.55
C ALA A 25 12.38 7.73 10.62
N GLU A 26 12.57 6.53 11.19
CA GLU A 26 13.87 5.83 11.13
C GLU A 26 14.24 5.47 9.69
N CYS A 27 13.27 5.06 8.86
CA CYS A 27 13.49 4.71 7.46
C CYS A 27 13.73 5.93 6.54
N GLU A 28 13.47 7.15 6.98
CA GLU A 28 13.90 8.37 6.29
C GLU A 28 15.39 8.66 6.48
N GLU A 29 15.98 8.17 7.57
CA GLU A 29 17.39 8.40 7.92
C GLU A 29 18.30 7.25 7.48
N ARG A 30 17.77 6.03 7.35
CA ARG A 30 18.56 4.81 7.06
C ARG A 30 17.70 3.70 6.45
N ALA A 31 18.35 2.76 5.75
CA ALA A 31 17.67 1.58 5.21
C ALA A 31 17.04 0.72 6.31
N LEU A 32 15.92 0.04 6.02
CA LEU A 32 15.20 -0.82 6.99
C LEU A 32 16.12 -1.88 7.62
N SER A 33 17.07 -2.42 6.87
CA SER A 33 18.06 -3.41 7.36
C SER A 33 18.97 -2.88 8.47
N GLN A 34 19.10 -1.55 8.60
CA GLN A 34 19.91 -0.88 9.63
C GLN A 34 19.05 -0.40 10.81
N VAL A 35 17.73 -0.51 10.72
CA VAL A 35 16.80 -0.11 11.78
C VAL A 35 16.67 -1.22 12.81
N SER A 36 16.74 -0.89 14.09
CA SER A 36 16.47 -1.83 15.17
C SER A 36 15.14 -1.53 15.88
N LEU A 37 14.45 -2.59 16.35
CA LEU A 37 13.24 -2.43 17.17
C LEU A 37 13.49 -1.57 18.41
N ALA A 38 14.72 -1.61 18.97
CA ALA A 38 15.09 -0.78 20.12
C ALA A 38 15.12 0.72 19.76
N ALA A 39 15.63 1.07 18.57
CA ALA A 39 15.63 2.44 18.08
C ALA A 39 14.19 2.95 17.86
N VAL A 40 13.36 2.12 17.22
CA VAL A 40 11.93 2.44 17.01
C VAL A 40 11.19 2.63 18.33
N ALA A 41 11.34 1.71 19.29
CA ALA A 41 10.70 1.81 20.61
C ALA A 41 11.10 3.10 21.34
N ARG A 42 12.40 3.44 21.33
CA ARG A 42 12.93 4.66 21.92
C ARG A 42 12.34 5.91 21.24
N ARG A 43 12.36 5.99 19.91
CA ARG A 43 11.79 7.12 19.15
C ARG A 43 10.28 7.26 19.39
N ALA A 44 9.56 6.15 19.49
CA ALA A 44 8.13 6.13 19.79
C ALA A 44 7.82 6.48 21.26
N GLY A 45 8.80 6.49 22.16
CA GLY A 45 8.59 6.60 23.60
C GLY A 45 7.73 5.45 24.16
N VAL A 46 7.96 4.23 23.66
CA VAL A 46 7.25 3.00 24.04
C VAL A 46 8.24 1.99 24.60
N GLY A 47 7.89 1.32 25.69
CA GLY A 47 8.73 0.27 26.26
C GLY A 47 8.91 -0.92 25.30
N ARG A 48 10.08 -1.59 25.33
CA ARG A 48 10.37 -2.76 24.48
C ARG A 48 9.35 -3.87 24.68
N ALA A 49 8.96 -4.17 25.91
CA ALA A 49 7.96 -5.19 26.21
C ALA A 49 6.61 -4.83 25.55
N THR A 50 6.21 -3.57 25.63
CA THR A 50 4.98 -3.09 24.99
C THR A 50 5.04 -3.20 23.47
N LEU A 51 6.20 -2.93 22.84
CA LEU A 51 6.36 -3.12 21.39
C LEU A 51 6.10 -4.58 21.00
N TYR A 52 6.70 -5.54 21.73
CA TYR A 52 6.52 -6.97 21.45
C TYR A 52 5.10 -7.50 21.70
N LEU A 53 4.29 -6.79 22.49
CA LEU A 53 2.85 -7.08 22.60
C LEU A 53 2.06 -6.72 21.33
N HIS A 54 2.62 -5.84 20.49
CA HIS A 54 1.93 -5.36 19.28
C HIS A 54 2.48 -5.94 17.98
N TYR A 55 3.77 -6.31 17.94
CA TYR A 55 4.46 -6.75 16.72
C TYR A 55 5.48 -7.84 17.02
N ASP A 56 5.44 -8.93 16.26
CA ASP A 56 6.37 -10.06 16.39
C ASP A 56 7.79 -9.73 15.89
N GLY A 57 7.97 -8.56 15.25
CA GLY A 57 9.27 -8.15 14.73
C GLY A 57 9.21 -6.89 13.88
N LEU A 58 10.39 -6.48 13.40
CA LEU A 58 10.54 -5.28 12.58
C LEU A 58 9.75 -5.37 11.27
N GLN A 59 9.75 -6.55 10.63
CA GLN A 59 9.04 -6.76 9.37
C GLN A 59 7.52 -6.62 9.54
N ALA A 60 6.95 -7.19 10.62
CA ALA A 60 5.51 -7.07 10.90
C ALA A 60 5.11 -5.59 11.12
N LEU A 61 5.93 -4.85 11.86
CA LEU A 61 5.72 -3.42 12.05
C LEU A 61 5.87 -2.63 10.73
N ALA A 62 6.84 -2.99 9.90
CA ALA A 62 7.06 -2.32 8.62
C ALA A 62 5.90 -2.54 7.64
N VAL A 63 5.39 -3.78 7.57
CA VAL A 63 4.18 -4.09 6.76
C VAL A 63 2.98 -3.29 7.25
N ASP A 64 2.76 -3.22 8.57
CA ASP A 64 1.64 -2.46 9.13
C ASP A 64 1.78 -0.95 8.88
N ALA A 65 3.00 -0.41 8.95
CA ALA A 65 3.26 1.00 8.64
C ALA A 65 3.02 1.35 7.16
N CYS A 66 3.39 0.45 6.24
CA CYS A 66 3.12 0.61 4.81
C CYS A 66 1.65 0.35 4.47
N ALA A 67 0.98 -0.52 5.23
CA ALA A 67 -0.42 -0.86 5.01
C ALA A 67 -1.36 0.34 5.13
N ASP A 68 -1.10 1.24 6.06
CA ASP A 68 -1.89 2.47 6.20
C ASP A 68 -1.73 3.36 4.97
N ILE A 69 -0.50 3.56 4.49
CA ILE A 69 -0.23 4.36 3.28
C ILE A 69 -0.92 3.75 2.05
N VAL A 70 -0.92 2.41 1.96
CA VAL A 70 -1.62 1.70 0.89
C VAL A 70 -3.13 1.91 0.98
N ARG A 71 -3.72 1.73 2.17
CA ARG A 71 -5.15 1.91 2.37
C ARG A 71 -5.59 3.35 2.11
N ASP A 72 -4.85 4.31 2.66
CA ASP A 72 -5.13 5.74 2.45
C ASP A 72 -5.06 6.11 0.96
N GLY A 73 -4.06 5.59 0.23
CA GLY A 73 -3.93 5.79 -1.22
C GLY A 73 -5.07 5.16 -2.01
N VAL A 74 -5.47 3.94 -1.66
CA VAL A 74 -6.61 3.24 -2.28
C VAL A 74 -7.91 3.97 -1.97
N ASP A 75 -8.14 4.37 -0.71
CA ASP A 75 -9.35 5.10 -0.31
C ASP A 75 -9.44 6.49 -0.97
N ALA A 76 -8.32 7.22 -1.07
CA ALA A 76 -8.26 8.51 -1.75
C ALA A 76 -8.55 8.39 -3.25
N LEU A 77 -8.05 7.32 -3.91
CA LEU A 77 -8.34 7.05 -5.32
C LEU A 77 -9.82 6.73 -5.54
N HIS A 78 -10.46 5.98 -4.63
CA HIS A 78 -11.89 5.65 -4.72
C HIS A 78 -12.79 6.82 -4.36
N ALA A 79 -12.37 7.69 -3.46
CA ALA A 79 -13.09 8.94 -3.14
C ALA A 79 -12.95 10.00 -4.24
N TRP A 80 -12.08 9.79 -5.22
CA TRP A 80 -11.90 10.73 -6.32
C TRP A 80 -13.12 10.76 -7.24
N THR A 81 -13.70 11.94 -7.41
CA THR A 81 -14.94 12.17 -8.18
C THR A 81 -14.71 12.78 -9.56
N GLY A 82 -13.45 12.90 -9.98
CA GLY A 82 -13.10 13.43 -11.30
C GLY A 82 -13.53 12.49 -12.43
N THR A 83 -13.64 13.05 -13.64
CA THR A 83 -13.92 12.24 -14.83
C THR A 83 -12.68 11.46 -15.25
N PRO A 84 -12.75 10.11 -15.35
CA PRO A 84 -11.64 9.32 -15.81
C PRO A 84 -11.21 9.73 -17.23
N SER A 85 -9.93 10.09 -17.38
CA SER A 85 -9.34 10.50 -18.66
C SER A 85 -7.98 9.84 -18.82
N ALA A 86 -7.70 9.32 -20.02
CA ALA A 86 -6.36 8.80 -20.34
C ALA A 86 -5.29 9.91 -20.45
N ALA A 87 -5.70 11.18 -20.52
CA ALA A 87 -4.79 12.31 -20.65
C ALA A 87 -4.07 12.66 -19.34
N ALA A 88 -4.73 12.44 -18.19
CA ALA A 88 -4.16 12.76 -16.88
C ALA A 88 -4.55 11.72 -15.82
N PRO A 89 -3.58 11.23 -15.03
CA PRO A 89 -3.87 10.38 -13.88
C PRO A 89 -4.53 11.20 -12.77
N PRO A 90 -5.34 10.56 -11.90
CA PRO A 90 -5.88 11.22 -10.71
C PRO A 90 -4.75 11.70 -9.77
N ASP A 91 -4.91 12.90 -9.19
CA ASP A 91 -3.95 13.43 -8.21
C ASP A 91 -3.67 12.48 -7.04
N PRO A 92 -4.66 11.74 -6.47
CA PRO A 92 -4.39 10.74 -5.44
C PRO A 92 -3.41 9.65 -5.88
N LEU A 93 -3.44 9.19 -7.12
CA LEU A 93 -2.50 8.21 -7.64
C LEU A 93 -1.08 8.78 -7.72
N VAL A 94 -0.93 10.01 -8.23
CA VAL A 94 0.37 10.70 -8.29
C VAL A 94 0.93 10.91 -6.88
N GLY A 95 0.09 11.34 -5.94
CA GLY A 95 0.45 11.55 -4.54
C GLY A 95 0.92 10.27 -3.86
N PHE A 96 0.18 9.17 -4.04
CA PHE A 96 0.54 7.85 -3.54
C PHE A 96 1.91 7.38 -4.08
N LEU A 97 2.09 7.40 -5.39
CA LEU A 97 3.35 6.96 -6.03
C LEU A 97 4.53 7.84 -5.63
N THR A 98 4.32 9.13 -5.45
CA THR A 98 5.34 10.05 -4.93
C THR A 98 5.73 9.72 -3.48
N ALA A 99 4.76 9.39 -2.64
CA ALA A 99 5.00 9.00 -1.25
C ALA A 99 5.75 7.65 -1.15
N VAL A 100 5.41 6.69 -2.02
CA VAL A 100 6.09 5.41 -2.14
C VAL A 100 7.54 5.60 -2.62
N HIS A 101 7.74 6.43 -3.64
CA HIS A 101 9.07 6.69 -4.20
C HIS A 101 10.05 7.30 -3.18
N ARG A 102 9.56 8.21 -2.34
CA ARG A 102 10.38 8.81 -1.27
C ARG A 102 10.92 7.79 -0.27
N ARG A 103 10.29 6.63 -0.15
CA ARG A 103 10.67 5.53 0.75
C ARG A 103 10.93 4.24 -0.02
N ALA A 104 11.48 4.35 -1.24
CA ALA A 104 11.62 3.21 -2.14
C ALA A 104 12.36 2.02 -1.50
N ASP A 105 13.41 2.27 -0.70
CA ASP A 105 14.17 1.19 -0.04
C ASP A 105 13.33 0.37 0.95
N LEU A 106 12.44 1.03 1.70
CA LEU A 106 11.49 0.35 2.57
C LEU A 106 10.54 -0.52 1.76
N TYR A 107 9.97 0.05 0.70
CA TYR A 107 9.01 -0.67 -0.14
C TYR A 107 9.64 -1.82 -0.91
N ARG A 108 10.86 -1.68 -1.45
CA ARG A 108 11.62 -2.78 -2.10
C ARG A 108 11.81 -3.97 -1.17
N THR A 109 12.13 -3.72 0.10
CA THR A 109 12.30 -4.78 1.09
C THR A 109 11.02 -5.59 1.35
N LEU A 110 9.85 -4.93 1.27
CA LEU A 110 8.55 -5.53 1.58
C LEU A 110 7.78 -6.02 0.34
N LEU A 111 8.16 -5.52 -0.83
CA LEU A 111 7.59 -5.85 -2.14
C LEU A 111 8.76 -6.30 -3.06
N PRO A 112 9.18 -7.58 -3.00
CA PRO A 112 10.23 -8.10 -3.86
C PRO A 112 9.81 -8.13 -5.34
N ASP A 113 10.78 -8.41 -6.20
CA ASP A 113 10.55 -8.58 -7.64
C ASP A 113 9.36 -9.50 -7.93
N GLY A 114 8.58 -9.15 -8.95
CA GLY A 114 7.36 -9.88 -9.30
C GLY A 114 6.16 -9.58 -8.40
N GLY A 115 6.25 -8.63 -7.47
CA GLY A 115 5.10 -8.15 -6.69
C GLY A 115 4.63 -9.08 -5.56
N GLY A 116 5.45 -10.05 -5.18
CA GLY A 116 5.17 -10.96 -4.07
C GLY A 116 5.38 -10.34 -2.68
N GLY A 117 5.57 -11.23 -1.69
CA GLY A 117 5.83 -10.83 -0.31
C GLY A 117 4.60 -10.28 0.44
N PRO A 118 4.79 -9.90 1.71
CA PRO A 118 3.67 -9.52 2.57
C PRO A 118 2.98 -8.23 2.14
N LEU A 119 3.72 -7.24 1.62
CA LEU A 119 3.13 -5.99 1.12
C LEU A 119 2.44 -6.20 -0.22
N GLY A 120 3.00 -7.01 -1.13
CA GLY A 120 2.38 -7.34 -2.39
C GLY A 120 1.05 -8.07 -2.20
N THR A 121 1.01 -9.05 -1.30
CA THR A 121 -0.22 -9.76 -0.92
C THR A 121 -1.28 -8.80 -0.36
N LEU A 122 -0.87 -7.88 0.50
CA LEU A 122 -1.76 -6.87 1.06
C LEU A 122 -2.31 -5.95 -0.03
N LEU A 123 -1.44 -5.35 -0.83
CA LEU A 123 -1.81 -4.42 -1.91
C LEU A 123 -2.75 -5.07 -2.91
N HIS A 124 -2.41 -6.28 -3.37
CA HIS A 124 -3.26 -7.04 -4.27
C HIS A 124 -4.66 -7.28 -3.69
N ARG A 125 -4.73 -7.68 -2.41
CA ARG A 125 -6.00 -7.93 -1.72
C ARG A 125 -6.86 -6.67 -1.61
N GLU A 126 -6.27 -5.55 -1.16
CA GLU A 126 -7.00 -4.29 -0.99
C GLU A 126 -7.53 -3.76 -2.33
N LEU A 127 -6.69 -3.72 -3.37
CA LEU A 127 -7.09 -3.29 -4.70
C LEU A 127 -8.18 -4.19 -5.30
N ARG A 128 -8.00 -5.52 -5.17
CA ARG A 128 -8.98 -6.48 -5.68
C ARG A 128 -10.33 -6.35 -4.98
N ALA A 129 -10.33 -6.21 -3.66
CA ALA A 129 -11.57 -6.10 -2.89
C ALA A 129 -12.36 -4.84 -3.25
N ARG A 130 -11.68 -3.69 -3.37
CA ARG A 130 -12.33 -2.43 -3.75
C ARG A 130 -12.83 -2.46 -5.18
N SER A 131 -11.99 -2.86 -6.15
CA SER A 131 -12.39 -2.97 -7.55
C SER A 131 -13.54 -3.94 -7.74
N LEU A 132 -13.57 -5.06 -7.01
CA LEU A 132 -14.67 -6.02 -7.07
C LEU A 132 -15.98 -5.41 -6.56
N ALA A 133 -15.95 -4.75 -5.41
CA ALA A 133 -17.15 -4.14 -4.81
C ALA A 133 -17.79 -3.10 -5.75
N GLU A 134 -16.98 -2.24 -6.37
CA GLU A 134 -17.46 -1.23 -7.31
C GLU A 134 -18.07 -1.85 -8.57
N ARG A 135 -17.44 -2.89 -9.12
CA ARG A 135 -17.91 -3.55 -10.33
C ARG A 135 -19.20 -4.35 -10.10
N VAL A 136 -19.31 -4.99 -8.95
CA VAL A 136 -20.56 -5.66 -8.55
C VAL A 136 -21.67 -4.62 -8.39
N ALA A 137 -21.41 -3.50 -7.73
CA ALA A 137 -22.38 -2.42 -7.57
C ALA A 137 -22.82 -1.81 -8.93
N ALA A 138 -21.90 -1.75 -9.91
CA ALA A 138 -22.17 -1.27 -11.26
C ALA A 138 -22.80 -2.32 -12.20
N GLY A 139 -23.00 -3.57 -11.76
CA GLY A 139 -23.51 -4.65 -12.59
C GLY A 139 -22.59 -5.04 -13.77
N ALA A 140 -21.28 -4.83 -13.61
CA ALA A 140 -20.30 -5.10 -14.66
C ALA A 140 -20.19 -6.60 -14.96
N PRO A 141 -19.95 -7.01 -16.23
CA PRO A 141 -19.68 -8.40 -16.57
C PRO A 141 -18.34 -8.85 -15.99
N CYS A 142 -18.25 -10.11 -15.55
CA CYS A 142 -17.03 -10.74 -15.04
C CYS A 142 -16.26 -9.87 -14.02
N PRO A 143 -16.91 -9.36 -12.94
CA PRO A 143 -16.31 -8.42 -12.04
C PRO A 143 -15.07 -8.97 -11.33
N GLU A 144 -15.02 -10.30 -11.07
CA GLU A 144 -13.89 -10.98 -10.41
C GLU A 144 -12.64 -10.96 -11.30
N LEU A 145 -12.80 -11.21 -12.60
CA LEU A 145 -11.69 -11.20 -13.55
C LEU A 145 -11.09 -9.81 -13.69
N ALA A 146 -11.95 -8.81 -13.84
CA ALA A 146 -11.51 -7.42 -13.96
C ALA A 146 -10.80 -6.93 -12.70
N ALA A 147 -11.35 -7.24 -11.52
CA ALA A 147 -10.75 -6.88 -10.24
C ALA A 147 -9.38 -7.57 -10.04
N ALA A 148 -9.27 -8.84 -10.41
CA ALA A 148 -8.01 -9.59 -10.34
C ALA A 148 -6.97 -9.01 -11.32
N ALA A 149 -7.36 -8.70 -12.55
CA ALA A 149 -6.47 -8.14 -13.57
C ALA A 149 -5.91 -6.77 -13.13
N ILE A 150 -6.77 -5.87 -12.64
CA ILE A 150 -6.35 -4.54 -12.14
C ILE A 150 -5.37 -4.68 -10.98
N ALA A 151 -5.70 -5.52 -9.99
CA ALA A 151 -4.85 -5.71 -8.82
C ALA A 151 -3.50 -6.31 -9.19
N ALA A 152 -3.48 -7.34 -10.04
CA ALA A 152 -2.25 -7.98 -10.50
C ALA A 152 -1.38 -7.03 -11.33
N THR A 153 -1.97 -6.32 -12.29
CA THR A 153 -1.26 -5.35 -13.13
C THR A 153 -0.62 -4.25 -12.29
N PHE A 154 -1.38 -3.65 -11.38
CA PHE A 154 -0.83 -2.58 -10.54
C PHE A 154 0.29 -3.07 -9.62
N THR A 155 0.08 -4.21 -8.94
CA THR A 155 1.06 -4.74 -7.98
C THR A 155 2.37 -5.15 -8.67
N GLY A 156 2.29 -5.81 -9.84
CA GLY A 156 3.47 -6.19 -10.61
C GLY A 156 4.23 -4.97 -11.13
N LEU A 157 3.55 -4.04 -11.77
CA LEU A 157 4.18 -2.82 -12.28
C LEU A 157 4.80 -1.95 -11.17
N LEU A 158 4.17 -1.89 -9.99
CA LEU A 158 4.74 -1.18 -8.85
C LEU A 158 6.05 -1.83 -8.39
N ALA A 159 6.12 -3.16 -8.35
CA ALA A 159 7.34 -3.89 -8.02
C ALA A 159 8.45 -3.59 -9.04
N ASP A 160 8.17 -3.77 -10.34
CA ASP A 160 9.12 -3.53 -11.42
C ASP A 160 9.65 -2.09 -11.40
N TRP A 161 8.78 -1.12 -11.14
CA TRP A 161 9.16 0.28 -11.03
C TRP A 161 10.06 0.54 -9.81
N LEU A 162 9.72 -0.01 -8.65
CA LEU A 162 10.52 0.13 -7.43
C LEU A 162 11.91 -0.50 -7.58
N HIS A 163 12.02 -1.62 -8.30
CA HIS A 163 13.29 -2.31 -8.55
C HIS A 163 14.06 -1.76 -9.76
N GLY A 164 13.58 -0.67 -10.38
CA GLY A 164 14.28 0.04 -11.46
C GLY A 164 14.16 -0.61 -12.85
N GLN A 165 13.33 -1.65 -13.00
CA GLN A 165 13.06 -2.27 -14.30
C GLN A 165 12.23 -1.34 -15.22
N VAL A 166 11.49 -0.40 -14.61
CA VAL A 166 10.75 0.67 -15.28
C VAL A 166 11.36 2.01 -14.87
N PRO A 167 12.29 2.59 -15.65
CA PRO A 167 13.06 3.78 -15.27
C PRO A 167 12.27 5.09 -15.52
N LEU A 168 11.16 5.27 -14.83
CA LEU A 168 10.30 6.45 -14.93
C LEU A 168 10.25 7.22 -13.60
N GLY A 169 10.06 8.53 -13.68
CA GLY A 169 9.70 9.33 -12.52
C GLY A 169 8.28 9.04 -12.02
N PRO A 170 7.92 9.41 -10.77
CA PRO A 170 6.61 9.09 -10.19
C PRO A 170 5.42 9.60 -11.01
N ALA A 171 5.51 10.79 -11.59
CA ALA A 171 4.43 11.38 -12.38
C ALA A 171 4.24 10.65 -13.73
N ASP A 172 5.34 10.33 -14.42
CA ASP A 172 5.28 9.60 -15.68
C ASP A 172 4.78 8.16 -15.45
N PHE A 173 5.29 7.50 -14.41
CA PHE A 173 4.82 6.18 -14.02
C PHE A 173 3.31 6.18 -13.71
N ALA A 174 2.82 7.17 -12.95
CA ALA A 174 1.40 7.35 -12.69
C ALA A 174 0.58 7.47 -14.00
N ALA A 175 1.07 8.27 -14.95
CA ALA A 175 0.38 8.49 -16.22
C ALA A 175 0.29 7.20 -17.07
N TYR A 176 1.36 6.41 -17.13
CA TYR A 176 1.34 5.15 -17.88
C TYR A 176 0.51 4.08 -17.19
N VAL A 177 0.67 3.89 -15.88
CA VAL A 177 -0.12 2.93 -15.10
C VAL A 177 -1.61 3.26 -15.18
N TRP A 178 -1.98 4.53 -15.03
CA TRP A 178 -3.36 4.94 -15.13
C TRP A 178 -4.00 4.59 -16.49
N ARG A 179 -3.29 4.86 -17.60
CA ARG A 179 -3.76 4.50 -18.95
C ARG A 179 -3.95 2.99 -19.11
N LEU A 180 -3.03 2.18 -18.57
CA LEU A 180 -3.15 0.72 -18.61
C LEU A 180 -4.35 0.22 -17.79
N LEU A 181 -4.54 0.76 -16.58
CA LEU A 181 -5.68 0.39 -15.73
C LEU A 181 -7.02 0.78 -16.37
N LEU A 182 -7.08 1.95 -17.02
CA LEU A 182 -8.27 2.35 -17.80
C LEU A 182 -8.51 1.44 -19.01
N ALA A 183 -7.46 1.03 -19.71
CA ALA A 183 -7.59 0.08 -20.84
C ALA A 183 -8.15 -1.26 -20.37
N VAL A 184 -7.63 -1.81 -19.28
CA VAL A 184 -8.15 -3.04 -18.65
C VAL A 184 -9.60 -2.84 -18.21
N HIS A 185 -9.90 -1.71 -17.58
CA HIS A 185 -11.27 -1.39 -17.17
C HIS A 185 -12.24 -1.37 -18.36
N ASN A 186 -11.87 -0.72 -19.46
CA ASN A 186 -12.72 -0.56 -20.63
C ASN A 186 -12.87 -1.86 -21.44
N ALA A 187 -11.83 -2.69 -21.48
CA ALA A 187 -11.86 -3.98 -22.18
C ALA A 187 -12.80 -5.02 -21.51
N LEU A 188 -13.12 -4.81 -20.23
CA LEU A 188 -13.93 -5.73 -19.41
C LEU A 188 -15.24 -5.07 -18.92
N ARG A 189 -15.73 -4.11 -19.70
CA ARG A 189 -17.06 -3.47 -19.53
C ARG A 189 -18.16 -4.23 -20.23
#